data_0737feccad21eb634eaa177ae9d0e2e8
#
_entry.id   0737feccad21eb634eaa177ae9d0e2e8
#
_cell.length_a   1.000
_cell.length_b   1.000
_cell.length_c   1.000
_cell.angle_alpha   90.00
_cell.angle_beta   90.00
_cell.angle_gamma   90.00
#
_symmetry.space_group_name_H-M   'P 1'
#
loop_
_entity.id
_entity.type
_entity.pdbx_description
1 polymer ?
#
loop_
_entity_poly.entity_id
_entity_poly.type
_entity_poly.pdbx_seq_one_letter_code
_entity_poly.pdbx_strand_id
1 'polypeptide(L)'
;TNFLLLGTDYAGGGNSRSDTFMVVHVSADRSKLYVISYPRDSYVPIPGYGKGKINWAYQWGGVPLAKQTLEQLSGVGIDHTLHVDFDGFIALTDVVGGVTVNNPTAFSAGGYDFPAGPVELSGAKALAFVRNRYNLPRWDLSRAANQRAVVKAIIVKTLRPEVIGNPVTFDRLLAGAAACVQVDKGLTDSVVRDLALSMRIKSNADIVLMQAPISGFDSLPNGDSIDVVDWTKMAALSQAIKTDTLAAYVAKYGTKGYDF
;
A
#
# COMPACT_ATOMS: atom_id res chain seq x y z
N THR A 1 -2.36 5.67 14.07
CA THR A 1 -3.38 5.90 13.03
C THR A 1 -3.13 4.96 11.87
N ASN A 2 -4.18 4.29 11.39
CA ASN A 2 -4.12 3.29 10.32
C ASN A 2 -4.92 3.75 9.10
N PHE A 3 -4.26 3.77 7.96
CA PHE A 3 -4.86 4.09 6.67
C PHE A 3 -4.91 2.82 5.82
N LEU A 4 -6.07 2.50 5.24
CA LEU A 4 -6.18 1.48 4.19
C LEU A 4 -6.02 2.16 2.83
N LEU A 5 -5.02 1.73 2.09
CA LEU A 5 -4.80 2.13 0.70
C LEU A 5 -5.22 0.99 -0.23
N LEU A 6 -6.17 1.26 -1.11
CA LEU A 6 -6.66 0.35 -2.14
C LEU A 6 -6.32 0.88 -3.53
N GLY A 7 -5.73 0.03 -4.36
CA GLY A 7 -5.49 0.31 -5.79
C GLY A 7 -6.32 -0.62 -6.66
N THR A 8 -7.07 -0.07 -7.60
CA THR A 8 -7.97 -0.83 -8.48
C THR A 8 -7.73 -0.53 -9.95
N ASP A 9 -8.20 -1.44 -10.82
CA ASP A 9 -8.12 -1.26 -12.26
C ASP A 9 -9.05 -0.14 -12.75
N TYR A 10 -10.21 0.02 -12.09
CA TYR A 10 -11.23 0.97 -12.48
C TYR A 10 -12.11 1.38 -11.29
N ALA A 11 -12.46 2.66 -11.20
CA ALA A 11 -13.30 3.20 -10.12
C ALA A 11 -14.81 2.98 -10.31
N GLY A 12 -15.25 2.42 -11.44
CA GLY A 12 -16.62 2.43 -11.92
C GLY A 12 -17.48 1.20 -11.64
N GLY A 13 -17.12 0.29 -10.74
CA GLY A 13 -18.00 -0.78 -10.26
C GLY A 13 -18.05 -2.07 -11.09
N GLY A 14 -18.69 -3.07 -10.54
CA GLY A 14 -19.23 -4.28 -11.18
C GLY A 14 -18.30 -5.50 -11.20
N ASN A 15 -17.06 -5.44 -11.66
CA ASN A 15 -16.11 -6.56 -11.69
C ASN A 15 -14.66 -6.13 -11.42
N SER A 16 -14.47 -4.92 -10.92
CA SER A 16 -13.14 -4.41 -10.58
C SER A 16 -12.58 -5.16 -9.37
N ARG A 17 -11.32 -5.55 -9.45
CA ARG A 17 -10.57 -6.14 -8.32
C ARG A 17 -9.59 -5.11 -7.78
N SER A 18 -9.35 -5.16 -6.49
CA SER A 18 -8.23 -4.43 -5.94
C SER A 18 -6.98 -5.28 -6.01
N ASP A 19 -5.97 -4.79 -6.70
CA ASP A 19 -4.65 -5.42 -6.81
C ASP A 19 -3.68 -4.95 -5.73
N THR A 20 -4.08 -3.94 -4.97
CA THR A 20 -3.28 -3.33 -3.91
C THR A 20 -4.09 -3.24 -2.63
N PHE A 21 -3.65 -3.94 -1.60
CA PHE A 21 -4.14 -3.83 -0.23
C PHE A 21 -2.95 -3.43 0.63
N MET A 22 -2.92 -2.20 1.13
CA MET A 22 -1.87 -1.72 2.02
C MET A 22 -2.46 -1.06 3.25
N VAL A 23 -1.86 -1.33 4.41
CA VAL A 23 -2.05 -0.52 5.60
C VAL A 23 -0.85 0.40 5.75
N VAL A 24 -1.09 1.70 5.84
CA VAL A 24 -0.08 2.66 6.28
C VAL A 24 -0.35 2.95 7.75
N HIS A 25 0.53 2.43 8.61
CA HIS A 25 0.47 2.67 10.03
C HIS A 25 1.40 3.83 10.41
N VAL A 26 0.84 4.83 11.06
CA VAL A 26 1.58 5.96 11.62
C VAL A 26 1.77 5.68 13.11
N SER A 27 3.03 5.63 13.58
CA SER A 27 3.34 5.41 14.99
C SER A 27 2.72 6.49 15.89
N ALA A 28 2.43 6.16 17.14
CA ALA A 28 1.78 7.07 18.08
C ALA A 28 2.62 8.35 18.32
N ASP A 29 3.94 8.21 18.35
CA ASP A 29 4.89 9.32 18.50
C ASP A 29 5.18 10.10 17.19
N ARG A 30 4.56 9.67 16.06
CA ARG A 30 4.71 10.27 14.73
C ARG A 30 6.12 10.15 14.11
N SER A 31 7.00 9.36 14.70
CA SER A 31 8.39 9.25 14.27
C SER A 31 8.62 8.19 13.18
N LYS A 32 7.66 7.28 12.99
CA LYS A 32 7.76 6.19 12.01
C LYS A 32 6.47 5.98 11.21
N LEU A 33 6.65 5.56 9.97
CA LEU A 33 5.60 5.05 9.10
C LEU A 33 5.92 3.60 8.70
N TYR A 34 4.92 2.74 8.75
CA TYR A 34 5.02 1.36 8.28
C TYR A 34 4.04 1.16 7.12
N VAL A 35 4.56 0.86 5.95
CA VAL A 35 3.77 0.56 4.74
C VAL A 35 3.71 -0.95 4.60
N ILE A 36 2.58 -1.54 4.98
CA ILE A 36 2.38 -2.99 5.08
C ILE A 36 1.46 -3.43 3.96
N SER A 37 1.97 -4.16 2.95
CA SER A 37 1.11 -4.74 1.92
C SER A 37 0.59 -6.11 2.34
N TYR A 38 -0.67 -6.36 2.10
CA TYR A 38 -1.31 -7.67 2.22
C TYR A 38 -1.42 -8.26 0.81
N PRO A 39 -0.81 -9.43 0.56
CA PRO A 39 -0.88 -10.04 -0.77
C PRO A 39 -2.33 -10.25 -1.21
N ARG A 40 -2.66 -9.84 -2.42
CA ARG A 40 -4.04 -9.83 -2.93
C ARG A 40 -4.70 -11.21 -3.00
N ASP A 41 -3.88 -12.24 -3.14
CA ASP A 41 -4.30 -13.64 -3.23
C ASP A 41 -4.31 -14.34 -1.85
N SER A 42 -4.09 -13.60 -0.73
CA SER A 42 -4.20 -14.14 0.64
C SER A 42 -5.58 -14.76 0.85
N TYR A 43 -5.59 -16.06 1.23
CA TYR A 43 -6.83 -16.81 1.42
C TYR A 43 -7.33 -16.65 2.84
N VAL A 44 -8.39 -15.85 3.01
CA VAL A 44 -8.87 -15.36 4.31
C VAL A 44 -10.39 -15.48 4.43
N PRO A 45 -10.94 -15.49 5.65
CA PRO A 45 -12.37 -15.30 5.85
C PRO A 45 -12.82 -13.92 5.36
N ILE A 46 -13.90 -13.88 4.55
CA ILE A 46 -14.55 -12.65 4.07
C ILE A 46 -15.91 -12.59 4.71
N PRO A 47 -16.25 -11.55 5.48
CA PRO A 47 -17.52 -11.42 6.17
C PRO A 47 -18.73 -11.61 5.24
N GLY A 48 -19.63 -12.54 5.58
CA GLY A 48 -20.81 -12.86 4.80
C GLY A 48 -20.61 -13.76 3.57
N TYR A 49 -19.34 -14.11 3.22
CA TYR A 49 -19.03 -14.86 1.99
C TYR A 49 -18.19 -16.13 2.21
N GLY A 50 -17.77 -16.42 3.46
CA GLY A 50 -16.90 -17.55 3.76
C GLY A 50 -15.41 -17.23 3.49
N LYS A 51 -14.62 -18.22 3.03
CA LYS A 51 -13.21 -18.01 2.70
C LYS A 51 -13.01 -17.68 1.23
N GLY A 52 -12.11 -16.74 0.95
CA GLY A 52 -11.75 -16.32 -0.40
C GLY A 52 -10.44 -15.55 -0.43
N LYS A 53 -9.98 -15.20 -1.64
CA LYS A 53 -8.86 -14.27 -1.80
C LYS A 53 -9.27 -12.89 -1.31
N ILE A 54 -8.39 -12.18 -0.62
CA ILE A 54 -8.73 -10.86 -0.06
C ILE A 54 -9.21 -9.86 -1.12
N ASN A 55 -8.72 -9.97 -2.36
CA ASN A 55 -9.15 -9.10 -3.46
C ASN A 55 -10.60 -9.34 -3.90
N TRP A 56 -11.20 -10.51 -3.60
CA TRP A 56 -12.63 -10.75 -3.83
C TRP A 56 -13.52 -9.92 -2.91
N ALA A 57 -13.03 -9.56 -1.72
CA ALA A 57 -13.78 -8.69 -0.82
C ALA A 57 -14.10 -7.33 -1.48
N TYR A 58 -13.13 -6.75 -2.20
CA TYR A 58 -13.40 -5.53 -2.95
C TYR A 58 -14.40 -5.77 -4.10
N GLN A 59 -14.25 -6.87 -4.84
CA GLN A 59 -15.14 -7.22 -5.96
C GLN A 59 -16.59 -7.43 -5.50
N TRP A 60 -16.80 -8.03 -4.32
CA TRP A 60 -18.13 -8.38 -3.82
C TRP A 60 -18.82 -7.27 -3.04
N GLY A 61 -18.08 -6.40 -2.37
CA GLY A 61 -18.66 -5.38 -1.50
C GLY A 61 -17.89 -4.06 -1.46
N GLY A 62 -17.01 -3.81 -2.45
CA GLY A 62 -16.28 -2.55 -2.57
C GLY A 62 -15.37 -2.25 -1.38
N VAL A 63 -15.10 -0.95 -1.18
CA VAL A 63 -14.28 -0.45 -0.08
C VAL A 63 -14.79 -0.90 1.30
N PRO A 64 -16.11 -0.89 1.61
CA PRO A 64 -16.60 -1.30 2.92
C PRO A 64 -16.25 -2.76 3.28
N LEU A 65 -16.50 -3.71 2.37
CA LEU A 65 -16.19 -5.12 2.64
C LEU A 65 -14.69 -5.39 2.63
N ALA A 66 -13.92 -4.72 1.76
CA ALA A 66 -12.47 -4.80 1.76
C ALA A 66 -11.88 -4.31 3.09
N LYS A 67 -12.36 -3.17 3.62
CA LYS A 67 -11.99 -2.64 4.93
C LYS A 67 -12.32 -3.65 6.03
N GLN A 68 -13.57 -4.11 6.11
CA GLN A 68 -14.02 -5.07 7.13
C GLN A 68 -13.22 -6.37 7.10
N THR A 69 -12.92 -6.89 5.90
CA THR A 69 -12.10 -8.10 5.73
C THR A 69 -10.69 -7.90 6.24
N LEU A 70 -10.08 -6.74 5.92
CA LEU A 70 -8.73 -6.43 6.38
C LEU A 70 -8.69 -6.19 7.89
N GLU A 71 -9.67 -5.52 8.47
CA GLU A 71 -9.80 -5.33 9.93
C GLU A 71 -9.93 -6.69 10.64
N GLN A 72 -10.72 -7.62 10.09
CA GLN A 72 -10.83 -8.97 10.63
C GLN A 72 -9.52 -9.76 10.52
N LEU A 73 -8.82 -9.67 9.37
CA LEU A 73 -7.54 -10.35 9.14
C LEU A 73 -6.43 -9.81 10.04
N SER A 74 -6.29 -8.48 10.06
CA SER A 74 -5.23 -7.81 10.82
C SER A 74 -5.56 -7.66 12.30
N GLY A 75 -6.85 -7.77 12.66
CA GLY A 75 -7.34 -7.50 14.02
C GLY A 75 -7.16 -6.03 14.44
N VAL A 76 -6.95 -5.11 13.50
CA VAL A 76 -6.65 -3.69 13.75
C VAL A 76 -7.70 -2.81 13.08
N GLY A 77 -8.22 -1.83 13.80
CA GLY A 77 -9.15 -0.85 13.22
C GLY A 77 -8.47 0.03 12.17
N ILE A 78 -9.18 0.34 11.09
CA ILE A 78 -8.77 1.25 10.03
C ILE A 78 -9.47 2.59 10.24
N ASP A 79 -8.69 3.63 10.51
CA ASP A 79 -9.20 4.98 10.75
C ASP A 79 -9.68 5.65 9.46
N HIS A 80 -8.89 5.52 8.39
CA HIS A 80 -9.17 6.14 7.09
C HIS A 80 -8.95 5.20 5.93
N THR A 81 -9.69 5.45 4.83
CA THR A 81 -9.56 4.71 3.57
C THR A 81 -9.20 5.64 2.42
N LEU A 82 -8.23 5.21 1.61
CA LEU A 82 -7.84 5.86 0.36
C LEU A 82 -7.99 4.84 -0.77
N HIS A 83 -8.67 5.23 -1.80
CA HIS A 83 -8.90 4.42 -2.99
C HIS A 83 -8.44 5.17 -4.23
N VAL A 84 -7.59 4.52 -5.04
CA VAL A 84 -7.06 5.09 -6.27
C VAL A 84 -7.21 4.09 -7.40
N ASP A 85 -7.71 4.55 -8.55
CA ASP A 85 -7.71 3.79 -9.79
C ASP A 85 -6.48 4.14 -10.65
N PHE A 86 -6.38 3.54 -11.85
CA PHE A 86 -5.23 3.76 -12.71
C PHE A 86 -5.10 5.20 -13.19
N ASP A 87 -6.20 5.85 -13.55
CA ASP A 87 -6.17 7.23 -14.03
C ASP A 87 -5.80 8.18 -12.88
N GLY A 88 -6.37 7.96 -11.69
CA GLY A 88 -6.02 8.67 -10.48
C GLY A 88 -4.55 8.47 -10.09
N PHE A 89 -4.01 7.25 -10.23
CA PHE A 89 -2.60 6.99 -9.95
C PHE A 89 -1.66 7.70 -10.93
N ILE A 90 -1.98 7.69 -12.23
CA ILE A 90 -1.25 8.44 -13.26
C ILE A 90 -1.22 9.92 -12.88
N ALA A 91 -2.40 10.51 -12.66
CA ALA A 91 -2.53 11.92 -12.31
C ALA A 91 -1.83 12.26 -10.99
N LEU A 92 -1.95 11.40 -9.95
CA LEU A 92 -1.29 11.61 -8.66
C LEU A 92 0.24 11.67 -8.80
N THR A 93 0.83 10.77 -9.59
CA THR A 93 2.29 10.76 -9.80
C THR A 93 2.76 12.00 -10.55
N ASP A 94 1.94 12.56 -11.44
CA ASP A 94 2.23 13.81 -12.13
C ASP A 94 2.06 15.03 -11.21
N VAL A 95 1.00 15.05 -10.39
CA VAL A 95 0.75 16.11 -9.38
C VAL A 95 1.92 16.25 -8.41
N VAL A 96 2.49 15.11 -7.94
CA VAL A 96 3.67 15.16 -7.07
C VAL A 96 4.97 15.44 -7.83
N GLY A 97 4.92 15.62 -9.16
CA GLY A 97 6.06 15.92 -10.01
C GLY A 97 7.02 14.74 -10.18
N GLY A 98 6.48 13.53 -10.29
CA GLY A 98 7.23 12.27 -10.38
C GLY A 98 7.92 11.85 -9.09
N VAL A 99 8.41 10.63 -9.05
CA VAL A 99 9.15 10.06 -7.90
C VAL A 99 10.34 9.25 -8.38
N THR A 100 11.37 9.13 -7.56
CA THR A 100 12.51 8.25 -7.83
C THR A 100 12.46 7.06 -6.89
N VAL A 101 12.56 5.85 -7.44
CA VAL A 101 12.65 4.60 -6.68
C VAL A 101 13.95 3.87 -7.01
N ASN A 102 14.44 3.07 -6.08
CA ASN A 102 15.55 2.15 -6.36
C ASN A 102 14.95 0.82 -6.85
N ASN A 103 15.10 0.53 -8.16
CA ASN A 103 14.65 -0.71 -8.76
C ASN A 103 15.67 -1.83 -8.51
N PRO A 104 15.31 -2.91 -7.79
CA PRO A 104 16.27 -3.98 -7.50
C PRO A 104 16.60 -4.87 -8.71
N THR A 105 15.72 -4.92 -9.71
CA THR A 105 15.80 -5.86 -10.85
C THR A 105 15.40 -5.16 -12.13
N ALA A 106 16.26 -5.18 -13.15
CA ALA A 106 15.93 -4.61 -14.46
C ALA A 106 14.80 -5.40 -15.13
N PHE A 107 13.86 -4.68 -15.75
CA PHE A 107 12.78 -5.26 -16.56
C PHE A 107 12.23 -4.24 -17.57
N SER A 108 11.42 -4.72 -18.52
CA SER A 108 10.67 -3.86 -19.44
C SER A 108 9.18 -4.16 -19.32
N ALA A 109 8.36 -3.11 -19.31
CA ALA A 109 6.90 -3.23 -19.26
C ALA A 109 6.21 -2.00 -19.86
N GLY A 110 5.08 -2.19 -20.54
CA GLY A 110 4.26 -1.10 -21.07
C GLY A 110 4.99 -0.17 -22.05
N GLY A 111 6.00 -0.68 -22.76
CA GLY A 111 6.83 0.12 -23.69
C GLY A 111 7.94 0.93 -23.02
N TYR A 112 8.20 0.71 -21.73
CA TYR A 112 9.26 1.38 -20.97
C TYR A 112 10.30 0.37 -20.49
N ASP A 113 11.55 0.82 -20.42
CA ASP A 113 12.66 0.10 -19.80
C ASP A 113 12.93 0.64 -18.40
N PHE A 114 13.08 -0.27 -17.45
CA PHE A 114 13.36 0.01 -16.05
C PHE A 114 14.68 -0.64 -15.66
N PRO A 115 15.80 0.07 -15.76
CA PRO A 115 17.12 -0.44 -15.34
C PRO A 115 17.14 -0.71 -13.84
N ALA A 116 18.05 -1.56 -13.39
CA ALA A 116 18.36 -1.70 -11.97
C ALA A 116 19.02 -0.40 -11.44
N GLY A 117 18.73 -0.06 -10.20
CA GLY A 117 19.18 1.20 -9.59
C GLY A 117 18.09 2.28 -9.56
N PRO A 118 18.48 3.56 -9.47
CA PRO A 118 17.54 4.67 -9.42
C PRO A 118 16.75 4.82 -10.72
N VAL A 119 15.41 4.86 -10.61
CA VAL A 119 14.49 5.04 -11.75
C VAL A 119 13.52 6.16 -11.43
N GLU A 120 13.40 7.11 -12.33
CA GLU A 120 12.39 8.17 -12.27
C GLU A 120 11.08 7.69 -12.88
N LEU A 121 9.99 7.90 -12.14
CA LEU A 121 8.65 7.43 -12.44
C LEU A 121 7.64 8.57 -12.36
N SER A 122 6.81 8.71 -13.40
CA SER A 122 5.65 9.61 -13.44
C SER A 122 4.63 9.06 -14.44
N GLY A 123 3.36 9.42 -14.29
CA GLY A 123 2.32 9.14 -15.25
C GLY A 123 2.21 7.66 -15.64
N ALA A 124 2.05 7.41 -16.93
CA ALA A 124 1.92 6.05 -17.48
C ALA A 124 3.15 5.17 -17.23
N LYS A 125 4.35 5.76 -17.17
CA LYS A 125 5.58 5.02 -16.83
C LYS A 125 5.52 4.49 -15.39
N ALA A 126 5.04 5.30 -14.44
CA ALA A 126 4.86 4.87 -13.05
C ALA A 126 3.83 3.74 -12.96
N LEU A 127 2.72 3.83 -13.70
CA LEU A 127 1.71 2.79 -13.76
C LEU A 127 2.27 1.47 -14.32
N ALA A 128 3.04 1.53 -15.41
CA ALA A 128 3.69 0.36 -16.00
C ALA A 128 4.63 -0.33 -15.00
N PHE A 129 5.39 0.45 -14.21
CA PHE A 129 6.28 -0.06 -13.16
C PHE A 129 5.53 -0.82 -12.06
N VAL A 130 4.44 -0.26 -11.52
CA VAL A 130 3.71 -0.87 -10.39
C VAL A 130 2.77 -2.00 -10.79
N ARG A 131 2.46 -2.16 -12.09
CA ARG A 131 1.62 -3.25 -12.60
C ARG A 131 2.40 -4.47 -13.02
N ASN A 132 3.68 -4.32 -13.32
CA ASN A 132 4.48 -5.43 -13.84
C ASN A 132 4.68 -6.53 -12.78
N ARG A 133 4.45 -7.77 -13.20
CA ARG A 133 4.72 -8.99 -12.42
C ARG A 133 5.57 -10.00 -13.19
N TYR A 134 5.68 -9.82 -14.52
CA TYR A 134 6.42 -10.71 -15.40
C TYR A 134 7.93 -10.38 -15.34
N ASN A 135 8.75 -11.40 -15.47
CA ASN A 135 10.22 -11.26 -15.42
C ASN A 135 10.74 -10.66 -14.10
N LEU A 136 9.98 -10.78 -13.03
CA LEU A 136 10.38 -10.42 -11.68
C LEU A 136 10.61 -11.68 -10.84
N PRO A 137 11.59 -11.68 -9.90
CA PRO A 137 12.02 -12.90 -9.18
C PRO A 137 10.89 -13.60 -8.41
N ARG A 138 9.92 -12.85 -7.93
CA ARG A 138 8.82 -13.34 -7.08
C ARG A 138 7.44 -12.88 -7.57
N TRP A 139 7.29 -12.69 -8.87
CA TRP A 139 6.00 -12.39 -9.52
C TRP A 139 5.19 -11.32 -8.78
N ASP A 140 4.07 -11.72 -8.19
CA ASP A 140 3.13 -10.85 -7.48
C ASP A 140 3.74 -10.19 -6.23
N LEU A 141 4.57 -10.90 -5.47
CA LEU A 141 5.26 -10.36 -4.29
C LEU A 141 6.26 -9.27 -4.67
N SER A 142 6.95 -9.41 -5.82
CA SER A 142 7.83 -8.37 -6.36
C SER A 142 7.04 -7.15 -6.83
N ARG A 143 5.87 -7.36 -7.46
CA ARG A 143 4.96 -6.26 -7.80
C ARG A 143 4.52 -5.50 -6.54
N ALA A 144 4.10 -6.20 -5.50
CA ALA A 144 3.72 -5.57 -4.24
C ALA A 144 4.90 -4.79 -3.61
N ALA A 145 6.15 -5.26 -3.76
CA ALA A 145 7.33 -4.53 -3.34
C ALA A 145 7.53 -3.24 -4.14
N ASN A 146 7.36 -3.29 -5.47
CA ASN A 146 7.43 -2.12 -6.34
C ASN A 146 6.35 -1.08 -5.97
N GLN A 147 5.12 -1.53 -5.70
CA GLN A 147 4.02 -0.67 -5.25
C GLN A 147 4.38 0.04 -3.93
N ARG A 148 4.89 -0.71 -2.94
CA ARG A 148 5.35 -0.11 -1.66
C ARG A 148 6.46 0.91 -1.87
N ALA A 149 7.41 0.64 -2.77
CA ALA A 149 8.51 1.55 -3.07
C ALA A 149 8.00 2.88 -3.63
N VAL A 150 7.03 2.85 -4.56
CA VAL A 150 6.41 4.06 -5.11
C VAL A 150 5.59 4.81 -4.05
N VAL A 151 4.79 4.12 -3.25
CA VAL A 151 4.05 4.74 -2.13
C VAL A 151 5.01 5.43 -1.17
N LYS A 152 6.10 4.77 -0.77
CA LYS A 152 7.15 5.39 0.05
C LYS A 152 7.72 6.63 -0.60
N ALA A 153 8.05 6.58 -1.89
CA ALA A 153 8.65 7.70 -2.60
C ALA A 153 7.69 8.90 -2.70
N ILE A 154 6.38 8.67 -2.87
CA ILE A 154 5.34 9.71 -2.79
C ILE A 154 5.32 10.31 -1.39
N ILE A 155 5.25 9.51 -0.34
CA ILE A 155 5.24 9.98 1.06
C ILE A 155 6.49 10.81 1.35
N VAL A 156 7.68 10.32 1.00
CA VAL A 156 8.95 11.05 1.19
C VAL A 156 8.91 12.41 0.51
N LYS A 157 8.40 12.45 -0.71
CA LYS A 157 8.36 13.70 -1.48
C LYS A 157 7.37 14.70 -0.91
N THR A 158 6.21 14.22 -0.44
CA THR A 158 5.15 15.07 0.13
C THR A 158 5.49 15.57 1.54
N LEU A 159 6.26 14.80 2.32
CA LEU A 159 6.68 15.18 3.67
C LEU A 159 7.98 16.02 3.71
N ARG A 160 8.49 16.47 2.57
CA ARG A 160 9.66 17.36 2.56
C ARG A 160 9.38 18.67 3.28
N PRO A 161 10.33 19.20 4.05
CA PRO A 161 10.17 20.48 4.77
C PRO A 161 9.77 21.64 3.84
N GLU A 162 10.27 21.64 2.60
CA GLU A 162 9.96 22.67 1.58
C GLU A 162 8.51 22.59 1.11
N VAL A 163 7.88 21.42 1.21
CA VAL A 163 6.47 21.21 0.84
C VAL A 163 5.56 21.52 2.02
N ILE A 164 5.78 20.86 3.20
CA ILE A 164 4.91 21.05 4.37
C ILE A 164 5.06 22.44 4.98
N GLY A 165 6.26 23.03 4.95
CA GLY A 165 6.55 24.35 5.49
C GLY A 165 6.07 25.51 4.63
N ASN A 166 5.63 25.26 3.39
CA ASN A 166 5.06 26.27 2.51
C ASN A 166 3.56 26.02 2.31
N PRO A 167 2.67 26.79 2.96
CA PRO A 167 1.22 26.57 2.89
C PRO A 167 0.67 26.54 1.46
N VAL A 168 1.15 27.44 0.59
CA VAL A 168 0.68 27.52 -0.81
C VAL A 168 1.06 26.27 -1.59
N THR A 169 2.29 25.78 -1.41
CA THR A 169 2.76 24.57 -2.08
C THR A 169 2.01 23.34 -1.56
N PHE A 170 1.81 23.27 -0.25
CA PHE A 170 1.09 22.16 0.39
C PHE A 170 -0.38 22.12 -0.03
N ASP A 171 -1.08 23.27 -0.04
CA ASP A 171 -2.48 23.36 -0.46
C ASP A 171 -2.68 22.97 -1.92
N ARG A 172 -1.77 23.41 -2.80
CA ARG A 172 -1.79 23.00 -4.21
C ARG A 172 -1.61 21.50 -4.38
N LEU A 173 -0.66 20.90 -3.64
CA LEU A 173 -0.44 19.47 -3.67
C LEU A 173 -1.66 18.71 -3.14
N LEU A 174 -2.23 19.15 -2.02
CA LEU A 174 -3.40 18.53 -1.40
C LEU A 174 -4.62 18.57 -2.33
N ALA A 175 -4.91 19.75 -2.92
CA ALA A 175 -6.00 19.91 -3.88
C ALA A 175 -5.80 19.03 -5.13
N GLY A 176 -4.56 18.95 -5.64
CA GLY A 176 -4.23 18.07 -6.77
C GLY A 176 -4.41 16.60 -6.41
N ALA A 177 -3.96 16.17 -5.24
CA ALA A 177 -4.10 14.79 -4.78
C ALA A 177 -5.58 14.42 -4.52
N ALA A 178 -6.37 15.33 -3.94
CA ALA A 178 -7.81 15.12 -3.70
C ALA A 178 -8.61 14.89 -4.99
N ALA A 179 -8.15 15.41 -6.11
CA ALA A 179 -8.75 15.15 -7.42
C ALA A 179 -8.43 13.76 -7.98
N CYS A 180 -7.42 13.08 -7.44
CA CYS A 180 -6.89 11.81 -7.95
C CYS A 180 -7.20 10.61 -7.06
N VAL A 181 -7.58 10.84 -5.80
CA VAL A 181 -7.76 9.79 -4.78
C VAL A 181 -9.11 9.97 -4.11
N GLN A 182 -9.90 8.89 -4.10
CA GLN A 182 -11.14 8.87 -3.33
C GLN A 182 -10.82 8.55 -1.86
N VAL A 183 -11.35 9.33 -0.94
CA VAL A 183 -11.12 9.17 0.49
C VAL A 183 -12.44 9.04 1.26
N ASP A 184 -12.40 8.49 2.48
CA ASP A 184 -13.57 8.52 3.35
C ASP A 184 -13.87 9.96 3.84
N LYS A 185 -15.11 10.14 4.31
CA LYS A 185 -15.59 11.47 4.75
C LYS A 185 -14.84 12.04 5.96
N GLY A 186 -14.17 11.20 6.73
CA GLY A 186 -13.39 11.62 7.91
C GLY A 186 -12.00 12.15 7.55
N LEU A 187 -11.47 11.79 6.39
CA LEU A 187 -10.14 12.24 5.94
C LEU A 187 -10.26 13.59 5.21
N THR A 188 -10.48 14.64 5.98
CA THR A 188 -10.58 16.02 5.47
C THR A 188 -9.19 16.64 5.25
N ASP A 189 -9.14 17.73 4.48
CA ASP A 189 -7.89 18.48 4.24
C ASP A 189 -7.23 18.94 5.55
N SER A 190 -8.03 19.31 6.56
CA SER A 190 -7.51 19.69 7.88
C SER A 190 -6.86 18.49 8.57
N VAL A 191 -7.48 17.31 8.53
CA VAL A 191 -6.91 16.08 9.12
C VAL A 191 -5.59 15.71 8.45
N VAL A 192 -5.53 15.78 7.12
CA VAL A 192 -4.29 15.51 6.38
C VAL A 192 -3.19 16.52 6.71
N ARG A 193 -3.55 17.82 6.80
CA ARG A 193 -2.61 18.88 7.16
C ARG A 193 -2.07 18.72 8.58
N ASP A 194 -2.95 18.49 9.55
CA ASP A 194 -2.57 18.33 10.95
C ASP A 194 -1.67 17.10 11.14
N LEU A 195 -2.01 16.00 10.41
CA LEU A 195 -1.16 14.82 10.39
C LEU A 195 0.21 15.14 9.80
N ALA A 196 0.28 15.76 8.62
CA ALA A 196 1.54 16.08 7.96
C ALA A 196 2.44 16.97 8.83
N LEU A 197 1.87 18.00 9.46
CA LEU A 197 2.58 18.91 10.37
C LEU A 197 3.03 18.22 11.67
N SER A 198 2.31 17.19 12.11
CA SER A 198 2.67 16.44 13.33
C SER A 198 3.78 15.42 13.11
N MET A 199 4.10 15.09 11.85
CA MET A 199 5.09 14.06 11.53
C MET A 199 6.51 14.46 11.98
N ARG A 200 7.23 13.49 12.50
CA ARG A 200 8.61 13.63 13.01
C ARG A 200 9.59 12.73 12.28
N ILE A 201 9.31 12.45 11.01
CA ILE A 201 10.17 11.64 10.12
C ILE A 201 11.47 12.39 9.90
N LYS A 202 12.60 11.77 10.24
CA LYS A 202 13.94 12.38 10.10
C LYS A 202 14.69 11.88 8.86
N SER A 203 14.35 10.69 8.41
CA SER A 203 15.05 10.03 7.31
C SER A 203 14.15 9.06 6.57
N ASN A 204 14.58 8.64 5.38
CA ASN A 204 13.91 7.59 4.61
C ASN A 204 13.88 6.23 5.35
N ALA A 205 14.76 6.00 6.33
CA ALA A 205 14.77 4.78 7.13
C ALA A 205 13.59 4.73 8.13
N ASP A 206 12.98 5.87 8.44
CA ASP A 206 11.81 5.94 9.33
C ASP A 206 10.52 5.51 8.63
N ILE A 207 10.56 5.34 7.29
CA ILE A 207 9.47 4.77 6.51
C ILE A 207 9.82 3.34 6.14
N VAL A 208 9.25 2.39 6.88
CA VAL A 208 9.55 0.96 6.80
C VAL A 208 8.55 0.28 5.86
N LEU A 209 9.07 -0.42 4.85
CA LEU A 209 8.26 -1.19 3.91
C LEU A 209 8.18 -2.64 4.37
N MET A 210 6.97 -3.17 4.50
CA MET A 210 6.73 -4.52 5.02
C MET A 210 5.71 -5.26 4.15
N GLN A 211 5.75 -6.58 4.22
CA GLN A 211 4.71 -7.45 3.72
C GLN A 211 4.08 -8.21 4.87
N ALA A 212 2.75 -8.34 4.85
CA ALA A 212 2.01 -9.19 5.77
C ALA A 212 2.43 -10.67 5.59
N PRO A 213 2.53 -11.43 6.67
CA PRO A 213 3.18 -12.73 6.64
C PRO A 213 2.35 -13.80 5.92
N ILE A 214 3.02 -14.53 5.03
CA ILE A 214 2.53 -15.74 4.38
C ILE A 214 3.49 -16.90 4.64
N SER A 215 2.95 -18.13 4.73
CA SER A 215 3.72 -19.36 4.96
C SER A 215 4.03 -20.13 3.68
N GLY A 216 3.40 -19.78 2.56
CA GLY A 216 3.59 -20.45 1.27
C GLY A 216 2.47 -20.13 0.28
N PHE A 217 2.45 -20.93 -0.78
CA PHE A 217 1.43 -20.88 -1.82
C PHE A 217 0.68 -22.21 -1.87
N ASP A 218 -0.58 -22.14 -2.30
CA ASP A 218 -1.42 -23.32 -2.53
C ASP A 218 -2.37 -23.05 -3.69
N SER A 219 -3.20 -24.02 -4.06
CA SER A 219 -4.20 -23.87 -5.13
C SER A 219 -5.55 -24.37 -4.65
N LEU A 220 -6.59 -23.66 -5.02
CA LEU A 220 -7.97 -24.08 -4.83
C LEU A 220 -8.34 -25.20 -5.81
N PRO A 221 -9.39 -26.00 -5.54
CA PRO A 221 -9.85 -27.07 -6.45
C PRO A 221 -10.16 -26.60 -7.87
N ASN A 222 -10.48 -25.35 -8.07
CA ASN A 222 -10.71 -24.72 -9.38
C ASN A 222 -9.44 -24.29 -10.12
N GLY A 223 -8.24 -24.55 -9.53
CA GLY A 223 -6.93 -24.17 -10.06
C GLY A 223 -6.45 -22.76 -9.72
N ASP A 224 -7.23 -21.97 -8.98
CA ASP A 224 -6.81 -20.63 -8.54
C ASP A 224 -5.67 -20.72 -7.52
N SER A 225 -4.55 -20.06 -7.79
CA SER A 225 -3.44 -19.92 -6.83
C SER A 225 -3.84 -19.02 -5.67
N ILE A 226 -3.43 -19.38 -4.47
CA ILE A 226 -3.66 -18.63 -3.24
C ILE A 226 -2.37 -18.46 -2.44
N ASP A 227 -2.29 -17.39 -1.66
CA ASP A 227 -1.27 -17.16 -0.65
C ASP A 227 -1.79 -17.65 0.71
N VAL A 228 -1.05 -18.56 1.34
CA VAL A 228 -1.41 -19.11 2.64
C VAL A 228 -0.90 -18.18 3.74
N VAL A 229 -1.79 -17.65 4.55
CA VAL A 229 -1.43 -16.74 5.65
C VAL A 229 -0.69 -17.48 6.75
N ASP A 230 0.45 -16.95 7.21
CA ASP A 230 1.09 -17.35 8.46
C ASP A 230 0.35 -16.74 9.64
N TRP A 231 -0.62 -17.46 10.18
CA TRP A 231 -1.49 -16.97 11.24
C TRP A 231 -0.74 -16.66 12.54
N THR A 232 0.36 -17.33 12.82
CA THR A 232 1.18 -17.08 14.01
C THR A 232 1.90 -15.74 13.90
N LYS A 233 2.57 -15.49 12.77
CA LYS A 233 3.22 -14.21 12.51
C LYS A 233 2.20 -13.10 12.28
N MET A 234 1.02 -13.41 11.72
CA MET A 234 -0.07 -12.44 11.53
C MET A 234 -0.62 -11.96 12.88
N ALA A 235 -0.84 -12.87 13.83
CA ALA A 235 -1.25 -12.48 15.18
C ALA A 235 -0.20 -11.60 15.88
N ALA A 236 1.09 -11.93 15.70
CA ALA A 236 2.18 -11.11 16.22
C ALA A 236 2.23 -9.72 15.55
N LEU A 237 2.02 -9.65 14.23
CA LEU A 237 1.94 -8.38 13.49
C LEU A 237 0.76 -7.54 13.98
N SER A 238 -0.42 -8.14 14.11
CA SER A 238 -1.61 -7.51 14.66
C SER A 238 -1.36 -6.91 16.04
N GLN A 239 -0.77 -7.69 16.94
CA GLN A 239 -0.44 -7.21 18.28
C GLN A 239 0.56 -6.04 18.23
N ALA A 240 1.57 -6.12 17.37
CA ALA A 240 2.58 -5.08 17.23
C ALA A 240 2.00 -3.76 16.71
N ILE A 241 1.01 -3.80 15.79
CA ILE A 241 0.30 -2.61 15.33
C ILE A 241 -0.54 -2.02 16.49
N LYS A 242 -1.29 -2.86 17.22
CA LYS A 242 -2.15 -2.42 18.34
C LYS A 242 -1.37 -1.75 19.47
N THR A 243 -0.17 -2.25 19.75
CA THR A 243 0.66 -1.76 20.87
C THR A 243 1.77 -0.80 20.41
N ASP A 244 1.79 -0.42 19.12
CA ASP A 244 2.81 0.47 18.55
C ASP A 244 4.25 -0.06 18.72
N THR A 245 4.43 -1.39 18.61
CA THR A 245 5.71 -2.09 18.79
C THR A 245 6.23 -2.73 17.50
N LEU A 246 5.87 -2.19 16.34
CA LEU A 246 6.28 -2.72 15.04
C LEU A 246 7.80 -2.79 14.85
N ALA A 247 8.57 -1.91 15.51
CA ALA A 247 10.03 -1.99 15.50
C ALA A 247 10.54 -3.32 16.09
N ALA A 248 9.94 -3.79 17.18
CA ALA A 248 10.26 -5.08 17.79
C ALA A 248 9.83 -6.26 16.90
N TYR A 249 8.66 -6.15 16.25
CA TYR A 249 8.21 -7.14 15.27
C TYR A 249 9.21 -7.27 14.12
N VAL A 250 9.63 -6.14 13.54
CA VAL A 250 10.61 -6.10 12.44
C VAL A 250 11.96 -6.69 12.86
N ALA A 251 12.43 -6.37 14.07
CA ALA A 251 13.68 -6.94 14.61
C ALA A 251 13.61 -8.48 14.73
N LYS A 252 12.44 -9.03 15.08
CA LYS A 252 12.24 -10.47 15.27
C LYS A 252 11.96 -11.22 13.95
N TYR A 253 11.11 -10.69 13.08
CA TYR A 253 10.58 -11.40 11.92
C TYR A 253 11.03 -10.81 10.57
N GLY A 254 11.72 -9.67 10.58
CA GLY A 254 12.07 -8.94 9.36
C GLY A 254 10.88 -8.27 8.69
N THR A 255 11.07 -7.84 7.45
CA THR A 255 10.09 -7.08 6.67
C THR A 255 9.53 -7.84 5.46
N LYS A 256 10.13 -8.97 5.09
CA LYS A 256 9.76 -9.72 3.87
C LYS A 256 8.38 -10.36 3.95
N GLY A 257 7.98 -10.83 5.15
CA GLY A 257 6.71 -11.52 5.35
C GLY A 257 6.69 -12.99 4.91
N TYR A 258 7.84 -13.55 4.50
CA TYR A 258 8.00 -14.97 4.14
C TYR A 258 9.45 -15.42 4.31
N ASP A 259 9.66 -16.73 4.49
CA ASP A 259 10.97 -17.34 4.75
C ASP A 259 11.40 -18.35 3.66
N PHE A 260 10.65 -18.46 2.55
CA PHE A 260 10.91 -19.41 1.43
C PHE A 260 11.42 -18.70 0.18
#